data_14273b794f9d32215dd7ad177bfcce63
#
_entry.id   14273b794f9d32215dd7ad177bfcce63
#
_cell.length_a   1.000
_cell.length_b   1.000
_cell.length_c   1.000
_cell.angle_alpha   90.00
_cell.angle_beta   90.00
_cell.angle_gamma   90.00
#
_symmetry.space_group_name_H-M   'P 1'
#
loop_
_entity.id
_entity.type
_entity.pdbx_description
1 polymer ?
#
loop_
_entity_poly.entity_id
_entity_poly.type
_entity_poly.pdbx_seq_one_letter_code
_entity_poly.pdbx_strand_id
1 'polypeptide(L)'
;LLQWDGLSPAIYVGLSNYVELLDDEYFYISLMNNLKWLILFMLAVPIGLGLAIFLNQTIFGIRLIKSLFFFPFVISQVVIGIIFSWFYNPRGVIGPFLDKLGLSNYAILADENFATYGIIFAGIYPQIAYCMILYLTGLNNLNTDQIEAGRMDGAKGLSLFKNIILPQLKPATFLAIVVTVIGSLRS
;
A
#
# COMPACT_ATOMS: atom_id res chain seq x y z
N LEU A 1 0.10 -33.25 -2.72
CA LEU A 1 0.14 -34.64 -2.25
C LEU A 1 -0.82 -35.55 -3.02
N LEU A 2 -1.90 -34.98 -3.54
CA LEU A 2 -2.87 -35.69 -4.39
C LEU A 2 -2.90 -35.01 -5.76
N GLN A 3 -2.99 -35.79 -6.81
CA GLN A 3 -3.32 -35.35 -8.15
C GLN A 3 -4.78 -35.68 -8.41
N TRP A 4 -5.56 -34.67 -8.84
CA TRP A 4 -7.00 -34.83 -9.10
C TRP A 4 -7.43 -33.90 -10.23
N ASP A 5 -8.13 -34.46 -11.22
CA ASP A 5 -8.63 -33.78 -12.41
C ASP A 5 -10.09 -33.29 -12.27
N GLY A 6 -10.70 -33.49 -11.09
CA GLY A 6 -12.11 -33.12 -10.83
C GLY A 6 -13.12 -34.21 -11.20
N LEU A 7 -12.73 -35.27 -11.90
CA LEU A 7 -13.61 -36.29 -12.42
C LEU A 7 -13.24 -37.72 -11.98
N SER A 8 -11.95 -38.05 -11.94
CA SER A 8 -11.41 -39.35 -11.55
C SER A 8 -11.07 -39.42 -10.04
N PRO A 9 -10.88 -40.63 -9.49
CA PRO A 9 -10.38 -40.78 -8.11
C PRO A 9 -9.03 -40.11 -7.95
N ALA A 10 -8.84 -39.36 -6.83
CA ALA A 10 -7.58 -38.70 -6.51
C ALA A 10 -6.45 -39.72 -6.31
N ILE A 11 -5.32 -39.54 -6.97
CA ILE A 11 -4.14 -40.39 -6.89
C ILE A 11 -3.11 -39.74 -5.97
N TYR A 12 -2.55 -40.53 -5.04
CA TYR A 12 -1.48 -40.04 -4.17
C TYR A 12 -0.16 -39.98 -4.95
N VAL A 13 0.40 -38.79 -5.10
CA VAL A 13 1.64 -38.51 -5.86
C VAL A 13 2.78 -37.97 -4.96
N GLY A 14 2.62 -38.04 -3.65
CA GLY A 14 3.63 -37.56 -2.71
C GLY A 14 3.95 -36.07 -2.91
N LEU A 15 5.23 -35.74 -3.09
CA LEU A 15 5.71 -34.35 -3.27
C LEU A 15 5.87 -33.94 -4.75
N SER A 16 5.45 -34.77 -5.71
CA SER A 16 5.62 -34.51 -7.13
C SER A 16 5.08 -33.15 -7.58
N ASN A 17 3.89 -32.76 -7.09
CA ASN A 17 3.30 -31.45 -7.40
C ASN A 17 4.16 -30.27 -6.93
N TYR A 18 4.94 -30.44 -5.85
CA TYR A 18 5.83 -29.38 -5.38
C TYR A 18 7.10 -29.29 -6.22
N VAL A 19 7.59 -30.43 -6.73
CA VAL A 19 8.74 -30.44 -7.65
C VAL A 19 8.33 -29.79 -8.96
N GLU A 20 7.17 -30.17 -9.51
CA GLU A 20 6.63 -29.56 -10.73
C GLU A 20 6.41 -28.05 -10.58
N LEU A 21 5.92 -27.59 -9.42
CA LEU A 21 5.78 -26.17 -9.12
C LEU A 21 7.12 -25.43 -9.11
N LEU A 22 8.19 -26.05 -8.60
CA LEU A 22 9.52 -25.45 -8.57
C LEU A 22 10.20 -25.42 -9.95
N ASP A 23 9.75 -26.25 -10.89
CA ASP A 23 10.21 -26.23 -12.27
C ASP A 23 9.36 -25.30 -13.18
N ASP A 24 8.25 -24.76 -12.66
CA ASP A 24 7.35 -23.87 -13.39
C ASP A 24 7.87 -22.42 -13.41
N GLU A 25 8.14 -21.88 -14.59
CA GLU A 25 8.57 -20.50 -14.80
C GLU A 25 7.52 -19.49 -14.33
N TYR A 26 6.23 -19.78 -14.51
CA TYR A 26 5.13 -18.89 -14.07
C TYR A 26 5.06 -18.76 -12.56
N PHE A 27 5.49 -19.79 -11.82
CA PHE A 27 5.60 -19.70 -10.36
C PHE A 27 6.59 -18.63 -9.94
N TYR A 28 7.77 -18.58 -10.56
CA TYR A 28 8.78 -17.57 -10.23
C TYR A 28 8.36 -16.16 -10.65
N ILE A 29 7.68 -16.02 -11.80
CA ILE A 29 7.13 -14.73 -12.23
C ILE A 29 6.09 -14.23 -11.21
N SER A 30 5.18 -15.10 -10.77
CA SER A 30 4.15 -14.79 -9.78
C SER A 30 4.77 -14.42 -8.43
N LEU A 31 5.77 -15.18 -7.97
CA LEU A 31 6.49 -14.92 -6.73
C LEU A 31 7.20 -13.57 -6.77
N MET A 32 7.87 -13.26 -7.88
CA MET A 32 8.55 -11.97 -8.06
C MET A 32 7.57 -10.81 -8.09
N ASN A 33 6.41 -10.97 -8.73
CA ASN A 33 5.37 -9.94 -8.74
C ASN A 33 4.79 -9.72 -7.33
N ASN A 34 4.52 -10.79 -6.57
CA ASN A 34 4.10 -10.68 -5.17
C ASN A 34 5.14 -9.95 -4.31
N LEU A 35 6.44 -10.20 -4.54
CA LEU A 35 7.51 -9.52 -3.84
C LEU A 35 7.55 -8.02 -4.17
N LYS A 36 7.36 -7.66 -5.45
CA LYS A 36 7.23 -6.25 -5.88
C LYS A 36 6.05 -5.57 -5.18
N TRP A 37 4.88 -6.26 -5.14
CA TRP A 37 3.70 -5.78 -4.42
C TRP A 37 4.01 -5.54 -2.95
N LEU A 38 4.59 -6.53 -2.26
CA LEU A 38 4.92 -6.43 -0.84
C LEU A 38 5.84 -5.24 -0.55
N ILE A 39 6.95 -5.12 -1.29
CA ILE A 39 7.93 -4.05 -1.07
C ILE A 39 7.31 -2.66 -1.31
N LEU A 40 6.60 -2.50 -2.43
CA LEU A 40 6.03 -1.20 -2.79
C LEU A 40 4.84 -0.83 -1.88
N PHE A 41 3.98 -1.79 -1.54
CA PHE A 41 2.88 -1.53 -0.61
C PHE A 41 3.36 -1.17 0.79
N MET A 42 4.50 -1.71 1.25
CA MET A 42 5.08 -1.33 2.54
C MET A 42 5.44 0.16 2.62
N LEU A 43 5.62 0.85 1.49
CA LEU A 43 5.80 2.30 1.47
C LEU A 43 4.55 3.06 1.94
N ALA A 44 3.36 2.46 1.86
CA ALA A 44 2.14 3.07 2.38
C ALA A 44 2.19 3.32 3.90
N VAL A 45 2.92 2.49 4.64
CA VAL A 45 3.05 2.62 6.10
C VAL A 45 3.77 3.92 6.50
N PRO A 46 5.01 4.20 6.09
CA PRO A 46 5.70 5.44 6.44
C PRO A 46 5.05 6.67 5.79
N ILE A 47 4.51 6.57 4.58
CA ILE A 47 3.80 7.68 3.93
C ILE A 47 2.52 8.00 4.69
N GLY A 48 1.73 6.99 5.08
CA GLY A 48 0.52 7.15 5.89
C GLY A 48 0.82 7.77 7.26
N LEU A 49 1.92 7.37 7.92
CA LEU A 49 2.37 7.99 9.16
C LEU A 49 2.73 9.47 8.96
N GLY A 50 3.48 9.80 7.92
CA GLY A 50 3.84 11.19 7.60
C GLY A 50 2.60 12.07 7.36
N LEU A 51 1.64 11.56 6.58
CA LEU A 51 0.36 12.23 6.35
C LEU A 51 -0.46 12.38 7.64
N ALA A 52 -0.51 11.37 8.48
CA ALA A 52 -1.22 11.41 9.75
C ALA A 52 -0.64 12.49 10.68
N ILE A 53 0.70 12.59 10.79
CA ILE A 53 1.37 13.63 11.58
C ILE A 53 1.03 15.02 11.02
N PHE A 54 1.08 15.20 9.71
CA PHE A 54 0.72 16.45 9.06
C PHE A 54 -0.75 16.83 9.34
N LEU A 55 -1.67 15.89 9.20
CA LEU A 55 -3.10 16.10 9.37
C LEU A 55 -3.54 16.18 10.83
N ASN A 56 -2.67 15.80 11.79
CA ASN A 56 -2.94 15.93 13.22
C ASN A 56 -2.70 17.35 13.75
N GLN A 57 -2.23 18.27 12.91
CA GLN A 57 -2.03 19.65 13.28
C GLN A 57 -3.35 20.44 13.27
N THR A 58 -3.44 21.48 14.11
CA THR A 58 -4.57 22.41 14.15
C THR A 58 -4.36 23.54 13.15
N ILE A 59 -4.70 23.31 11.89
CA ILE A 59 -4.58 24.27 10.80
C ILE A 59 -5.97 24.66 10.32
N PHE A 60 -6.15 25.91 9.87
CA PHE A 60 -7.40 26.37 9.27
C PHE A 60 -7.75 25.48 8.05
N GLY A 61 -8.99 25.02 7.97
CA GLY A 61 -9.44 24.17 6.87
C GLY A 61 -9.01 22.70 6.94
N ILE A 62 -8.34 22.24 8.04
CA ILE A 62 -7.85 20.88 8.19
C ILE A 62 -8.94 19.80 7.99
N ARG A 63 -10.20 20.11 8.30
CA ARG A 63 -11.33 19.19 8.11
C ARG A 63 -11.55 18.87 6.63
N LEU A 64 -11.49 19.91 5.77
CA LEU A 64 -11.61 19.74 4.32
C LEU A 64 -10.41 18.94 3.76
N ILE A 65 -9.20 19.28 4.21
CA ILE A 65 -7.99 18.57 3.80
C ILE A 65 -8.07 17.09 4.20
N LYS A 66 -8.48 16.79 5.45
CA LYS A 66 -8.71 15.41 5.90
C LYS A 66 -9.71 14.68 5.01
N SER A 67 -10.82 15.31 4.64
CA SER A 67 -11.83 14.69 3.75
C SER A 67 -11.25 14.33 2.38
N LEU A 68 -10.40 15.15 1.81
CA LEU A 68 -9.74 14.88 0.53
C LEU A 68 -8.78 13.67 0.63
N PHE A 69 -8.03 13.55 1.73
CA PHE A 69 -7.14 12.42 1.95
C PHE A 69 -7.88 11.13 2.35
N PHE A 70 -9.12 11.22 2.89
CA PHE A 70 -9.96 10.05 3.15
C PHE A 70 -10.68 9.54 1.90
N PHE A 71 -10.87 10.39 0.91
CA PHE A 71 -11.62 10.08 -0.30
C PHE A 71 -11.17 8.80 -1.00
N PRO A 72 -9.85 8.51 -1.19
CA PRO A 72 -9.39 7.28 -1.82
C PRO A 72 -9.84 6.00 -1.12
N PHE A 73 -9.96 6.04 0.20
CA PHE A 73 -10.40 4.89 0.99
C PHE A 73 -11.90 4.58 0.83
N VAL A 74 -12.71 5.61 0.56
CA VAL A 74 -14.17 5.49 0.43
C VAL A 74 -14.58 5.01 -0.97
N ILE A 75 -13.75 5.27 -1.98
CA ILE A 75 -14.05 4.88 -3.36
C ILE A 75 -13.93 3.36 -3.53
N SER A 76 -14.87 2.79 -4.29
CA SER A 76 -14.78 1.38 -4.70
C SER A 76 -13.49 1.11 -5.49
N GLN A 77 -12.82 0.00 -5.22
CA GLN A 77 -11.62 -0.43 -5.96
C GLN A 77 -11.88 -0.57 -7.46
N VAL A 78 -13.09 -0.95 -7.86
CA VAL A 78 -13.49 -1.00 -9.27
C VAL A 78 -13.43 0.38 -9.92
N VAL A 79 -13.94 1.40 -9.22
CA VAL A 79 -13.91 2.80 -9.70
C VAL A 79 -12.47 3.30 -9.79
N ILE A 80 -11.63 2.98 -8.81
CA ILE A 80 -10.19 3.29 -8.84
C ILE A 80 -9.53 2.64 -10.06
N GLY A 81 -9.83 1.37 -10.33
CA GLY A 81 -9.32 0.66 -11.51
C GLY A 81 -9.71 1.34 -12.82
N ILE A 82 -10.97 1.78 -12.96
CA ILE A 82 -11.44 2.52 -14.14
C ILE A 82 -10.73 3.87 -14.29
N ILE A 83 -10.60 4.64 -13.20
CA ILE A 83 -9.90 5.93 -13.19
C ILE A 83 -8.45 5.76 -13.65
N PHE A 84 -7.73 4.80 -13.07
CA PHE A 84 -6.33 4.58 -13.41
C PHE A 84 -6.15 3.97 -14.80
N SER A 85 -7.07 3.10 -15.25
CA SER A 85 -7.07 2.61 -16.63
C SER A 85 -7.17 3.74 -17.64
N TRP A 86 -8.06 4.72 -17.41
CA TRP A 86 -8.15 5.91 -18.24
C TRP A 86 -6.91 6.83 -18.07
N PHE A 87 -6.41 6.99 -16.85
CA PHE A 87 -5.22 7.77 -16.56
C PHE A 87 -3.98 7.28 -17.31
N TYR A 88 -3.78 5.96 -17.39
CA TYR A 88 -2.65 5.32 -18.09
C TYR A 88 -2.87 5.15 -19.60
N ASN A 89 -4.06 5.46 -20.10
CA ASN A 89 -4.33 5.36 -21.52
C ASN A 89 -3.47 6.39 -22.29
N PRO A 90 -2.89 6.03 -23.45
CA PRO A 90 -2.12 6.98 -24.28
C PRO A 90 -2.89 8.23 -24.65
N ARG A 91 -4.23 8.13 -24.78
CA ARG A 91 -5.13 9.28 -25.02
C ARG A 91 -5.71 9.89 -23.74
N GLY A 92 -5.31 9.38 -22.58
CA GLY A 92 -5.74 9.84 -21.25
C GLY A 92 -4.87 10.96 -20.72
N VAL A 93 -4.84 11.08 -19.38
CA VAL A 93 -4.16 12.21 -18.71
C VAL A 93 -2.65 12.16 -18.88
N ILE A 94 -2.04 10.95 -18.79
CA ILE A 94 -0.59 10.79 -18.84
C ILE A 94 -0.01 10.84 -20.26
N GLY A 95 -0.83 10.53 -21.29
CA GLY A 95 -0.40 10.48 -22.70
C GLY A 95 0.30 11.73 -23.18
N PRO A 96 -0.30 12.93 -23.07
CA PRO A 96 0.33 14.18 -23.50
C PRO A 96 1.64 14.51 -22.77
N PHE A 97 1.82 13.97 -21.57
CA PHE A 97 3.06 14.11 -20.81
C PHE A 97 4.14 13.15 -21.32
N LEU A 98 3.78 11.91 -21.63
CA LEU A 98 4.67 10.91 -22.23
C LEU A 98 5.10 11.33 -23.65
N ASP A 99 4.20 11.93 -24.42
CA ASP A 99 4.52 12.45 -25.75
C ASP A 99 5.64 13.50 -25.71
N LYS A 100 5.67 14.37 -24.71
CA LYS A 100 6.74 15.36 -24.49
C LYS A 100 8.08 14.71 -24.15
N LEU A 101 8.06 13.50 -23.61
CA LEU A 101 9.25 12.71 -23.28
C LEU A 101 9.69 11.80 -24.44
N GLY A 102 9.05 11.91 -25.61
CA GLY A 102 9.35 11.10 -26.79
C GLY A 102 8.76 9.69 -26.76
N LEU A 103 7.85 9.40 -25.82
CA LEU A 103 7.17 8.12 -25.64
C LEU A 103 5.74 8.19 -26.18
N SER A 104 5.57 8.65 -27.41
CA SER A 104 4.26 8.81 -28.05
C SER A 104 3.52 7.47 -28.16
N ASN A 105 2.23 7.48 -27.78
CA ASN A 105 1.35 6.30 -27.77
C ASN A 105 1.82 5.16 -26.85
N TYR A 106 2.67 5.42 -25.87
CA TYR A 106 3.11 4.41 -24.92
C TYR A 106 2.00 4.00 -23.96
N ALA A 107 1.61 2.72 -24.02
CA ALA A 107 0.56 2.14 -23.17
C ALA A 107 1.19 1.43 -21.97
N ILE A 108 1.25 2.07 -20.81
CA ILE A 108 1.87 1.54 -19.58
C ILE A 108 1.31 0.16 -19.20
N LEU A 109 0.00 -0.03 -19.32
CA LEU A 109 -0.64 -1.30 -18.94
C LEU A 109 -0.46 -2.42 -19.95
N ALA A 110 0.04 -2.13 -21.16
CA ALA A 110 0.35 -3.13 -22.17
C ALA A 110 1.83 -3.52 -22.21
N ASP A 111 2.67 -2.84 -21.43
CA ASP A 111 4.10 -3.13 -21.33
C ASP A 111 4.36 -4.13 -20.20
N GLU A 112 4.97 -5.27 -20.52
CA GLU A 112 5.24 -6.35 -19.56
C GLU A 112 6.12 -5.90 -18.37
N ASN A 113 7.00 -4.92 -18.58
CA ASN A 113 7.89 -4.43 -17.54
C ASN A 113 7.21 -3.42 -16.61
N PHE A 114 6.29 -2.60 -17.13
CA PHE A 114 5.69 -1.48 -16.39
C PHE A 114 4.25 -1.72 -15.94
N ALA A 115 3.53 -2.67 -16.55
CA ALA A 115 2.13 -2.95 -16.20
C ALA A 115 1.95 -3.23 -14.69
N THR A 116 2.77 -4.12 -14.13
CA THR A 116 2.74 -4.48 -12.70
C THR A 116 2.93 -3.24 -11.82
N TYR A 117 3.90 -2.36 -12.14
CA TYR A 117 4.14 -1.15 -11.36
C TYR A 117 2.98 -0.14 -11.48
N GLY A 118 2.38 -0.02 -12.66
CA GLY A 118 1.19 0.81 -12.87
C GLY A 118 0.02 0.36 -12.01
N ILE A 119 -0.25 -0.95 -11.95
CA ILE A 119 -1.31 -1.51 -11.12
C ILE A 119 -1.01 -1.32 -9.63
N ILE A 120 0.24 -1.56 -9.19
CA ILE A 120 0.66 -1.33 -7.81
C ILE A 120 0.46 0.14 -7.42
N PHE A 121 0.82 1.08 -8.30
CA PHE A 121 0.66 2.51 -8.03
C PHE A 121 -0.82 2.90 -7.87
N ALA A 122 -1.72 2.31 -8.64
CA ALA A 122 -3.16 2.49 -8.47
C ALA A 122 -3.65 1.93 -7.12
N GLY A 123 -3.15 0.75 -6.72
CA GLY A 123 -3.54 0.07 -5.48
C GLY A 123 -2.97 0.71 -4.22
N ILE A 124 -1.76 1.29 -4.26
CA ILE A 124 -1.12 1.92 -3.10
C ILE A 124 -1.86 3.19 -2.64
N TYR A 125 -2.55 3.87 -3.55
CA TYR A 125 -3.27 5.12 -3.28
C TYR A 125 -4.32 4.96 -2.15
N PRO A 126 -5.30 4.01 -2.21
CA PRO A 126 -6.20 3.77 -1.09
C PRO A 126 -5.51 3.16 0.13
N GLN A 127 -4.44 2.39 -0.04
CA GLN A 127 -3.68 1.80 1.05
C GLN A 127 -2.98 2.87 1.91
N ILE A 128 -2.43 3.91 1.30
CA ILE A 128 -1.87 5.06 2.02
C ILE A 128 -2.94 5.75 2.88
N ALA A 129 -4.14 5.97 2.31
CA ALA A 129 -5.25 6.56 3.05
C ALA A 129 -5.67 5.69 4.25
N TYR A 130 -5.70 4.37 4.08
CA TYR A 130 -5.99 3.44 5.17
C TYR A 130 -4.95 3.50 6.29
N CYS A 131 -3.66 3.43 5.96
CA CYS A 131 -2.57 3.57 6.94
C CYS A 131 -2.64 4.92 7.66
N MET A 132 -2.91 6.00 6.93
CA MET A 132 -3.11 7.33 7.50
C MET A 132 -4.24 7.37 8.54
N ILE A 133 -5.39 6.73 8.26
CA ILE A 133 -6.52 6.65 9.19
C ILE A 133 -6.11 5.91 10.48
N LEU A 134 -5.42 4.77 10.36
CA LEU A 134 -4.94 4.02 11.51
C LEU A 134 -4.00 4.86 12.38
N TYR A 135 -3.07 5.58 11.77
CA TYR A 135 -2.15 6.44 12.49
C TYR A 135 -2.82 7.67 13.08
N LEU A 136 -3.79 8.28 12.40
CA LEU A 136 -4.57 9.38 12.98
C LEU A 136 -5.33 8.94 14.22
N THR A 137 -5.93 7.75 14.18
CA THR A 137 -6.59 7.16 15.34
C THR A 137 -5.60 6.90 16.47
N GLY A 138 -4.41 6.36 16.15
CA GLY A 138 -3.34 6.17 17.12
C GLY A 138 -2.85 7.49 17.75
N LEU A 139 -2.66 8.53 16.93
CA LEU A 139 -2.23 9.85 17.39
C LEU A 139 -3.26 10.53 18.31
N ASN A 140 -4.55 10.32 18.06
CA ASN A 140 -5.62 10.85 18.91
C ASN A 140 -5.76 10.12 20.25
N ASN A 141 -5.20 8.91 20.36
CA ASN A 141 -5.23 8.08 21.58
C ASN A 141 -3.90 8.10 22.36
N LEU A 142 -2.99 9.01 22.05
CA LEU A 142 -1.72 9.14 22.76
C LEU A 142 -1.95 9.59 24.22
N ASN A 143 -1.13 9.05 25.12
CA ASN A 143 -1.10 9.51 26.52
C ASN A 143 -0.45 10.89 26.60
N THR A 144 -1.27 11.91 26.86
CA THR A 144 -0.82 13.31 26.98
C THR A 144 0.11 13.53 28.14
N ASP A 145 -0.09 12.84 29.28
CA ASP A 145 0.75 12.97 30.47
C ASP A 145 2.21 12.55 30.19
N GLN A 146 2.39 11.48 29.41
CA GLN A 146 3.72 11.05 29.00
C GLN A 146 4.39 12.05 28.04
N ILE A 147 3.61 12.68 27.18
CA ILE A 147 4.11 13.70 26.26
C ILE A 147 4.52 14.95 27.05
N GLU A 148 3.73 15.38 28.02
CA GLU A 148 4.02 16.52 28.89
C GLU A 148 5.23 16.26 29.78
N ALA A 149 5.32 15.09 30.42
CA ALA A 149 6.49 14.67 31.19
C ALA A 149 7.76 14.70 30.32
N GLY A 150 7.72 14.12 29.13
CA GLY A 150 8.87 14.15 28.23
C GLY A 150 9.28 15.57 27.80
N ARG A 151 8.33 16.50 27.68
CA ARG A 151 8.63 17.90 27.40
C ARG A 151 9.30 18.58 28.62
N MET A 152 8.89 18.24 29.82
CA MET A 152 9.52 18.73 31.06
C MET A 152 10.94 18.20 31.17
N ASP A 153 11.23 16.98 30.75
CA ASP A 153 12.56 16.39 30.65
C ASP A 153 13.41 16.96 29.49
N GLY A 154 12.87 17.93 28.74
CA GLY A 154 13.58 18.62 27.67
C GLY A 154 13.47 17.98 26.29
N ALA A 155 12.68 16.90 26.10
CA ALA A 155 12.46 16.29 24.79
C ALA A 155 11.66 17.23 23.87
N LYS A 156 12.21 17.53 22.68
CA LYS A 156 11.58 18.41 21.67
C LYS A 156 11.70 17.81 20.26
N GLY A 157 10.77 18.19 19.39
CA GLY A 157 10.83 17.86 17.96
C GLY A 157 11.02 16.36 17.72
N LEU A 158 12.07 15.99 16.99
CA LEU A 158 12.36 14.61 16.62
C LEU A 158 12.65 13.71 17.82
N SER A 159 13.25 14.21 18.89
CA SER A 159 13.50 13.45 20.12
C SER A 159 12.20 13.06 20.80
N LEU A 160 11.25 13.98 20.95
CA LEU A 160 9.91 13.72 21.49
C LEU A 160 9.16 12.69 20.62
N PHE A 161 9.23 12.87 19.31
CA PHE A 161 8.58 11.95 18.37
C PHE A 161 9.14 10.53 18.47
N LYS A 162 10.47 10.38 18.34
CA LYS A 162 11.12 9.07 18.28
C LYS A 162 11.05 8.31 19.61
N ASN A 163 11.18 9.01 20.73
CA ASN A 163 11.35 8.36 22.03
C ASN A 163 10.02 8.24 22.81
N ILE A 164 9.00 9.03 22.49
CA ILE A 164 7.73 9.06 23.26
C ILE A 164 6.54 8.78 22.36
N ILE A 165 6.39 9.49 21.23
CA ILE A 165 5.20 9.33 20.36
C ILE A 165 5.26 8.03 19.57
N LEU A 166 6.34 7.78 18.85
CA LEU A 166 6.49 6.60 17.99
C LEU A 166 6.36 5.27 18.75
N PRO A 167 6.91 5.11 19.97
CA PRO A 167 6.66 3.91 20.77
C PRO A 167 5.20 3.69 21.13
N GLN A 168 4.44 4.75 21.40
CA GLN A 168 3.01 4.66 21.69
C GLN A 168 2.19 4.30 20.43
N LEU A 169 2.70 4.59 19.24
CA LEU A 169 2.07 4.22 17.96
C LEU A 169 2.33 2.77 17.54
N LYS A 170 3.08 1.96 18.32
CA LYS A 170 3.36 0.56 18.00
C LYS A 170 2.10 -0.25 17.65
N PRO A 171 0.96 -0.16 18.38
CA PRO A 171 -0.25 -0.91 18.02
C PRO A 171 -0.80 -0.51 16.65
N ALA A 172 -0.84 0.80 16.34
CA ALA A 172 -1.28 1.30 15.05
C ALA A 172 -0.33 0.87 13.92
N THR A 173 0.98 0.91 14.18
CA THR A 173 2.02 0.46 13.23
C THR A 173 1.90 -1.04 12.95
N PHE A 174 1.69 -1.85 13.99
CA PHE A 174 1.50 -3.29 13.84
C PHE A 174 0.29 -3.59 12.94
N LEU A 175 -0.86 -2.96 13.22
CA LEU A 175 -2.06 -3.12 12.39
C LEU A 175 -1.83 -2.65 10.95
N ALA A 176 -1.18 -1.51 10.76
CA ALA A 176 -0.86 -0.99 9.43
C ALA A 176 0.01 -1.96 8.64
N ILE A 177 1.05 -2.53 9.26
CA ILE A 177 1.93 -3.52 8.63
C ILE A 177 1.15 -4.78 8.28
N VAL A 178 0.41 -5.37 9.23
CA VAL A 178 -0.33 -6.63 9.02
C VAL A 178 -1.32 -6.49 7.87
N VAL A 179 -2.13 -5.43 7.87
CA VAL A 179 -3.12 -5.21 6.80
C VAL A 179 -2.46 -4.94 5.45
N THR A 180 -1.32 -4.23 5.44
CA THR A 180 -0.56 -3.97 4.22
C THR A 180 0.03 -5.27 3.65
N VAL A 181 0.60 -6.13 4.49
CA VAL A 181 1.11 -7.45 4.08
C VAL A 181 -0.02 -8.33 3.53
N ILE A 182 -1.14 -8.44 4.24
CA ILE A 182 -2.30 -9.22 3.77
C ILE A 182 -2.82 -8.65 2.45
N GLY A 183 -2.92 -7.32 2.32
CA GLY A 183 -3.36 -6.65 1.10
C GLY A 183 -2.44 -6.93 -0.09
N SER A 184 -1.12 -6.93 0.12
CA SER A 184 -0.14 -7.19 -0.94
C SER A 184 -0.13 -8.65 -1.42
N LEU A 185 -0.46 -9.60 -0.54
CA LEU A 185 -0.48 -11.04 -0.88
C LEU A 185 -1.80 -11.50 -1.51
N ARG A 186 -2.85 -10.65 -1.49
CA ARG A 186 -4.16 -10.94 -2.12
C ARG A 186 -4.30 -10.33 -3.51
N SER A 187 -3.32 -9.60 -3.96
CA SER A 187 -3.32 -8.89 -5.25
C SER A 187 -2.99 -9.78 -6.43
#